data_219376dcf2c31425c0d500f3fff95a60
#
_entry.id   219376dcf2c31425c0d500f3fff95a60
#
_cell.length_a   1.000
_cell.length_b   1.000
_cell.length_c   1.000
_cell.angle_alpha   90.00
_cell.angle_beta   90.00
_cell.angle_gamma   90.00
#
_symmetry.space_group_name_H-M   'P 1'
#
loop_
_entity.id
_entity.type
_entity.pdbx_description
1 polymer ?
#
loop_
_entity_poly.entity_id
_entity_poly.type
_entity_poly.pdbx_seq_one_letter_code
_entity_poly.pdbx_strand_id
1 'polypeptide(L)'
;VSLIDLPTRAIRALDNRVVLISGAHGGLGAAAALACAEAGATLVLLGRKVPKLNRIYDAVAQAGQEPLLYPLDLEGASPDDYAELVDRLYAELGRLDGVLHCAAEFRGLTPLEHTDPAAFARALHVNLTAPWWLSQACLPLLKQSDDGALVFTMDDLSRVGQAYWGGYGVAQHGLAGLVDMLAAELAGGPVRVSGLQPGPMSTGLRSRAYADDSDGQACDPARYGAACVTLLSSAGAEHRGRVWTVRA
;
A
#
# COMPACT_ATOMS: atom_id res chain seq x y z
N VAL A 1 10.27 -9.17 12.81
CA VAL A 1 10.61 -8.40 11.61
C VAL A 1 11.72 -9.13 10.88
N SER A 2 11.48 -9.54 9.66
CA SER A 2 12.49 -10.19 8.82
C SER A 2 13.08 -9.17 7.86
N LEU A 3 14.39 -9.20 7.63
CA LEU A 3 15.07 -8.30 6.70
C LEU A 3 15.07 -8.91 5.30
N ILE A 4 14.66 -8.15 4.29
CA ILE A 4 14.78 -8.55 2.88
C ILE A 4 15.88 -7.73 2.23
N ASP A 5 16.79 -8.39 1.52
CA ASP A 5 17.64 -7.71 0.57
C ASP A 5 16.79 -7.19 -0.59
N LEU A 6 17.13 -6.02 -1.15
CA LEU A 6 16.42 -5.49 -2.29
C LEU A 6 16.46 -6.53 -3.42
N PRO A 7 15.32 -7.08 -3.86
CA PRO A 7 15.31 -8.09 -4.89
C PRO A 7 15.77 -7.48 -6.21
N THR A 8 16.41 -8.30 -7.03
CA THR A 8 16.70 -7.93 -8.42
C THR A 8 15.36 -7.77 -9.16
N ARG A 9 15.26 -6.78 -10.03
CA ARG A 9 14.05 -6.48 -10.81
C ARG A 9 13.63 -7.72 -11.60
N ALA A 10 12.53 -8.37 -11.21
CA ALA A 10 11.99 -9.53 -11.90
C ALA A 10 11.14 -9.05 -13.09
N ILE A 11 11.69 -9.21 -14.30
CA ILE A 11 10.98 -8.91 -15.55
C ILE A 11 9.80 -9.88 -15.67
N ARG A 12 8.59 -9.34 -15.99
CA ARG A 12 7.36 -10.11 -16.22
C ARG A 12 6.85 -10.94 -15.01
N ALA A 13 7.27 -10.59 -13.79
CA ALA A 13 6.85 -11.32 -12.59
C ALA A 13 5.35 -11.18 -12.27
N LEU A 14 4.68 -10.19 -12.87
CA LEU A 14 3.27 -9.88 -12.69
C LEU A 14 2.45 -10.02 -13.99
N ASP A 15 2.96 -10.74 -14.99
CA ASP A 15 2.22 -11.01 -16.21
C ASP A 15 0.85 -11.65 -15.89
N ASN A 16 -0.20 -11.16 -16.56
CA ASN A 16 -1.58 -11.61 -16.38
C ASN A 16 -2.15 -11.42 -14.95
N ARG A 17 -1.56 -10.57 -14.13
CA ARG A 17 -2.08 -10.22 -12.81
C ARG A 17 -2.73 -8.85 -12.83
N VAL A 18 -3.90 -8.74 -12.19
CA VAL A 18 -4.57 -7.46 -11.92
C VAL A 18 -4.22 -7.03 -10.51
N VAL A 19 -3.64 -5.83 -10.36
CA VAL A 19 -3.19 -5.30 -9.07
C VAL A 19 -3.83 -3.93 -8.80
N LEU A 20 -4.52 -3.82 -7.66
CA LEU A 20 -5.04 -2.56 -7.16
C LEU A 20 -4.02 -1.91 -6.23
N ILE A 21 -3.71 -0.63 -6.47
CA ILE A 21 -2.78 0.16 -5.64
C ILE A 21 -3.54 1.36 -5.06
N SER A 22 -3.73 1.36 -3.73
CA SER A 22 -4.28 2.54 -3.04
C SER A 22 -3.19 3.58 -2.81
N GLY A 23 -3.56 4.87 -2.87
CA GLY A 23 -2.56 5.94 -2.77
C GLY A 23 -1.58 5.98 -3.95
N ALA A 24 -2.00 5.52 -5.13
CA ALA A 24 -1.19 5.38 -6.34
C ALA A 24 -0.51 6.68 -6.81
N HIS A 25 -0.98 7.85 -6.39
CA HIS A 25 -0.38 9.16 -6.68
C HIS A 25 0.64 9.64 -5.63
N GLY A 26 0.86 8.86 -4.56
CA GLY A 26 1.85 9.15 -3.51
C GLY A 26 3.26 8.65 -3.88
N GLY A 27 4.28 8.99 -3.08
CA GLY A 27 5.67 8.62 -3.37
C GLY A 27 5.85 7.12 -3.64
N LEU A 28 5.60 6.28 -2.64
CA LEU A 28 5.74 4.82 -2.80
C LEU A 28 4.70 4.25 -3.76
N GLY A 29 3.43 4.70 -3.69
CA GLY A 29 2.37 4.20 -4.56
C GLY A 29 2.64 4.45 -6.04
N ALA A 30 3.19 5.61 -6.39
CA ALA A 30 3.59 5.94 -7.76
C ALA A 30 4.78 5.08 -8.23
N ALA A 31 5.79 4.93 -7.38
CA ALA A 31 6.95 4.10 -7.67
C ALA A 31 6.57 2.61 -7.83
N ALA A 32 5.70 2.10 -6.96
CA ALA A 32 5.17 0.75 -7.05
C ALA A 32 4.33 0.54 -8.31
N ALA A 33 3.48 1.52 -8.69
CA ALA A 33 2.68 1.45 -9.91
C ALA A 33 3.57 1.30 -11.15
N LEU A 34 4.61 2.12 -11.29
CA LEU A 34 5.56 2.00 -12.39
C LEU A 34 6.28 0.65 -12.39
N ALA A 35 6.80 0.23 -11.26
CA ALA A 35 7.50 -1.05 -11.14
C ALA A 35 6.59 -2.26 -11.47
N CYS A 36 5.32 -2.24 -11.04
CA CYS A 36 4.35 -3.28 -11.35
C CYS A 36 3.94 -3.28 -12.83
N ALA A 37 3.79 -2.10 -13.45
CA ALA A 37 3.54 -1.99 -14.89
C ALA A 37 4.68 -2.59 -15.72
N GLU A 38 5.92 -2.23 -15.40
CA GLU A 38 7.12 -2.78 -16.02
C GLU A 38 7.28 -4.29 -15.80
N ALA A 39 6.72 -4.81 -14.69
CA ALA A 39 6.66 -6.24 -14.40
C ALA A 39 5.49 -6.97 -15.08
N GLY A 40 4.65 -6.28 -15.87
CA GLY A 40 3.60 -6.85 -16.69
C GLY A 40 2.19 -6.82 -16.08
N ALA A 41 1.98 -6.17 -14.93
CA ALA A 41 0.67 -6.10 -14.29
C ALA A 41 -0.31 -5.18 -15.05
N THR A 42 -1.59 -5.56 -15.05
CA THR A 42 -2.70 -4.64 -15.30
C THR A 42 -3.03 -3.93 -13.99
N LEU A 43 -3.08 -2.60 -13.97
CA LEU A 43 -3.19 -1.82 -12.74
C LEU A 43 -4.54 -1.15 -12.57
N VAL A 44 -5.03 -1.13 -11.33
CA VAL A 44 -6.10 -0.25 -10.86
C VAL A 44 -5.48 0.78 -9.92
N LEU A 45 -5.51 2.05 -10.32
CA LEU A 45 -4.90 3.16 -9.60
C LEU A 45 -5.94 3.90 -8.77
N LEU A 46 -5.95 3.66 -7.45
CA LEU A 46 -6.88 4.28 -6.52
C LEU A 46 -6.22 5.46 -5.79
N GLY A 47 -6.92 6.59 -5.75
CA GLY A 47 -6.49 7.76 -5.00
C GLY A 47 -7.41 8.96 -5.18
N ARG A 48 -7.29 9.96 -4.32
CA ARG A 48 -8.24 11.09 -4.26
C ARG A 48 -7.94 12.27 -5.20
N LYS A 49 -6.70 12.42 -5.66
CA LYS A 49 -6.28 13.60 -6.44
C LYS A 49 -6.21 13.28 -7.93
N VAL A 50 -7.33 13.47 -8.64
CA VAL A 50 -7.46 13.17 -10.07
C VAL A 50 -6.32 13.73 -10.93
N PRO A 51 -5.89 15.02 -10.82
CA PRO A 51 -4.78 15.52 -11.63
C PRO A 51 -3.44 14.80 -11.38
N LYS A 52 -3.22 14.28 -10.17
CA LYS A 52 -2.02 13.50 -9.85
C LYS A 52 -2.16 12.06 -10.33
N LEU A 53 -3.35 11.47 -10.25
CA LEU A 53 -3.63 10.14 -10.79
C LEU A 53 -3.44 10.12 -12.31
N ASN A 54 -3.90 11.15 -13.04
CA ASN A 54 -3.72 11.24 -14.49
C ASN A 54 -2.24 11.22 -14.88
N ARG A 55 -1.35 11.88 -14.13
CA ARG A 55 0.09 11.83 -14.40
C ARG A 55 0.67 10.43 -14.23
N ILE A 56 0.19 9.69 -13.23
CA ILE A 56 0.62 8.31 -13.01
C ILE A 56 0.02 7.39 -14.07
N TYR A 57 -1.22 7.63 -14.48
CA TYR A 57 -1.84 6.92 -15.59
C TYR A 57 -0.99 7.01 -16.85
N ASP A 58 -0.62 8.23 -17.27
CA ASP A 58 0.19 8.44 -18.46
C ASP A 58 1.54 7.70 -18.39
N ALA A 59 2.20 7.77 -17.22
CA ALA A 59 3.49 7.11 -16.99
C ALA A 59 3.36 5.56 -16.99
N VAL A 60 2.31 5.02 -16.38
CA VAL A 60 2.02 3.58 -16.35
C VAL A 60 1.67 3.06 -17.75
N ALA A 61 0.82 3.78 -18.51
CA ALA A 61 0.45 3.42 -19.87
C ALA A 61 1.65 3.40 -20.83
N GLN A 62 2.67 4.24 -20.58
CA GLN A 62 3.93 4.21 -21.32
C GLN A 62 4.85 3.04 -20.94
N ALA A 63 4.76 2.57 -19.69
CA ALA A 63 5.61 1.52 -19.13
C ALA A 63 5.03 0.11 -19.32
N GLY A 64 3.72 -0.02 -19.49
CA GLY A 64 3.02 -1.30 -19.56
C GLY A 64 1.63 -1.19 -20.17
N GLN A 65 0.67 -1.89 -19.58
CA GLN A 65 -0.72 -1.84 -20.00
C GLN A 65 -1.42 -0.57 -19.50
N GLU A 66 -2.43 -0.12 -20.24
CA GLU A 66 -3.28 1.01 -19.84
C GLU A 66 -4.01 0.68 -18.51
N PRO A 67 -3.83 1.50 -17.46
CA PRO A 67 -4.43 1.20 -16.15
C PRO A 67 -5.87 1.67 -16.06
N LEU A 68 -6.64 1.09 -15.13
CA LEU A 68 -7.94 1.62 -14.71
C LEU A 68 -7.73 2.68 -13.62
N LEU A 69 -8.33 3.86 -13.78
CA LEU A 69 -8.37 4.88 -12.73
C LEU A 69 -9.63 4.75 -11.86
N TYR A 70 -9.44 4.79 -10.56
CA TYR A 70 -10.54 4.85 -9.60
C TYR A 70 -10.32 5.99 -8.59
N PRO A 71 -10.87 7.19 -8.85
CA PRO A 71 -10.83 8.29 -7.90
C PRO A 71 -11.69 7.98 -6.67
N LEU A 72 -11.07 7.84 -5.50
CA LEU A 72 -11.75 7.63 -4.23
C LEU A 72 -10.97 8.30 -3.09
N ASP A 73 -11.66 9.03 -2.22
CA ASP A 73 -11.08 9.56 -0.99
C ASP A 73 -11.39 8.63 0.18
N LEU A 74 -10.37 7.96 0.69
CA LEU A 74 -10.50 7.00 1.79
C LEU A 74 -11.00 7.64 3.09
N GLU A 75 -10.88 8.96 3.25
CA GLU A 75 -11.39 9.70 4.42
C GLU A 75 -12.93 9.72 4.44
N GLY A 76 -13.55 9.87 3.27
CA GLY A 76 -15.00 10.00 3.13
C GLY A 76 -15.71 8.73 2.62
N ALA A 77 -14.96 7.72 2.18
CA ALA A 77 -15.54 6.52 1.62
C ALA A 77 -16.23 5.66 2.70
N SER A 78 -17.40 5.15 2.36
CA SER A 78 -18.18 4.19 3.13
C SER A 78 -17.88 2.74 2.69
N PRO A 79 -18.30 1.72 3.45
CA PRO A 79 -18.21 0.33 2.99
C PRO A 79 -18.87 0.08 1.64
N ASP A 80 -19.97 0.77 1.32
CA ASP A 80 -20.68 0.63 0.04
C ASP A 80 -19.85 1.15 -1.14
N ASP A 81 -19.08 2.22 -0.96
CA ASP A 81 -18.18 2.73 -2.00
C ASP A 81 -17.08 1.72 -2.36
N TYR A 82 -16.61 0.93 -1.38
CA TYR A 82 -15.64 -0.15 -1.64
C TYR A 82 -16.30 -1.35 -2.32
N ALA A 83 -17.55 -1.65 -2.02
CA ALA A 83 -18.30 -2.69 -2.73
C ALA A 83 -18.50 -2.30 -4.20
N GLU A 84 -18.92 -1.06 -4.47
CA GLU A 84 -19.06 -0.52 -5.85
C GLU A 84 -17.73 -0.57 -6.61
N LEU A 85 -16.60 -0.21 -5.94
CA LEU A 85 -15.26 -0.34 -6.53
C LEU A 85 -15.01 -1.78 -7.01
N VAL A 86 -15.27 -2.77 -6.17
CA VAL A 86 -15.01 -4.18 -6.48
C VAL A 86 -15.92 -4.68 -7.59
N ASP A 87 -17.20 -4.32 -7.57
CA ASP A 87 -18.16 -4.67 -8.62
C ASP A 87 -17.73 -4.11 -9.98
N ARG A 88 -17.31 -2.85 -10.02
CA ARG A 88 -16.79 -2.21 -11.23
C ARG A 88 -15.50 -2.89 -11.72
N LEU A 89 -14.57 -3.17 -10.80
CA LEU A 89 -13.33 -3.85 -11.11
C LEU A 89 -13.60 -5.24 -11.72
N TYR A 90 -14.55 -5.99 -11.14
CA TYR A 90 -14.95 -7.28 -11.67
C TYR A 90 -15.59 -7.16 -13.05
N ALA A 91 -16.48 -6.19 -13.25
CA ALA A 91 -17.13 -5.96 -14.54
C ALA A 91 -16.15 -5.60 -15.67
N GLU A 92 -15.10 -4.81 -15.37
CA GLU A 92 -14.14 -4.33 -16.36
C GLU A 92 -12.96 -5.31 -16.58
N LEU A 93 -12.48 -5.99 -15.54
CA LEU A 93 -11.25 -6.78 -15.57
C LEU A 93 -11.44 -8.27 -15.26
N GLY A 94 -12.60 -8.66 -14.68
CA GLY A 94 -12.98 -10.03 -14.39
C GLY A 94 -12.16 -10.74 -13.29
N ARG A 95 -11.14 -10.09 -12.73
CA ARG A 95 -10.24 -10.69 -11.71
C ARG A 95 -9.51 -9.65 -10.88
N LEU A 96 -9.01 -10.08 -9.72
CA LEU A 96 -8.08 -9.33 -8.89
C LEU A 96 -7.05 -10.29 -8.27
N ASP A 97 -5.76 -10.03 -8.46
CA ASP A 97 -4.67 -10.89 -8.01
C ASP A 97 -3.81 -10.26 -6.92
N GLY A 98 -3.89 -8.93 -6.78
CA GLY A 98 -3.13 -8.23 -5.76
C GLY A 98 -3.78 -6.94 -5.30
N VAL A 99 -3.60 -6.62 -4.01
CA VAL A 99 -3.91 -5.31 -3.44
C VAL A 99 -2.69 -4.82 -2.69
N LEU A 100 -2.24 -3.60 -3.03
CA LEU A 100 -1.15 -2.90 -2.36
C LEU A 100 -1.68 -1.63 -1.70
N HIS A 101 -1.66 -1.62 -0.37
CA HIS A 101 -2.04 -0.46 0.42
C HIS A 101 -0.85 0.50 0.59
N CYS A 102 -0.83 1.61 -0.17
CA CYS A 102 0.16 2.69 -0.07
C CYS A 102 -0.45 4.02 0.37
N ALA A 103 -1.77 4.10 0.51
CA ALA A 103 -2.41 5.32 0.98
C ALA A 103 -2.03 5.58 2.44
N ALA A 104 -1.60 6.81 2.74
CA ALA A 104 -1.31 7.23 4.10
C ALA A 104 -1.66 8.72 4.32
N GLU A 105 -2.09 9.04 5.53
CA GLU A 105 -2.36 10.39 6.00
C GLU A 105 -1.56 10.66 7.27
N PHE A 106 -0.72 11.69 7.23
CA PHE A 106 0.02 12.20 8.36
C PHE A 106 0.11 13.71 8.28
N ARG A 107 -0.23 14.44 9.36
CA ARG A 107 -0.31 15.90 9.35
C ARG A 107 0.87 16.60 10.00
N GLY A 108 1.65 15.88 10.79
CA GLY A 108 2.80 16.40 11.50
C GLY A 108 2.90 15.81 12.91
N LEU A 109 4.05 16.02 13.53
CA LEU A 109 4.32 15.62 14.90
C LEU A 109 3.59 16.55 15.87
N THR A 110 2.83 15.97 16.81
CA THR A 110 2.06 16.74 17.80
C THR A 110 2.01 15.98 19.13
N PRO A 111 2.23 16.62 20.29
CA PRO A 111 2.01 16.01 21.59
C PRO A 111 0.59 15.46 21.71
N LEU A 112 0.41 14.28 22.30
CA LEU A 112 -0.92 13.67 22.45
C LEU A 112 -1.90 14.56 23.21
N GLU A 113 -1.43 15.27 24.23
CA GLU A 113 -2.25 16.21 25.02
C GLU A 113 -2.78 17.40 24.21
N HIS A 114 -2.15 17.71 23.07
CA HIS A 114 -2.55 18.80 22.16
C HIS A 114 -3.13 18.30 20.85
N THR A 115 -3.26 16.98 20.68
CA THR A 115 -3.81 16.39 19.47
C THR A 115 -5.33 16.59 19.43
N ASP A 116 -5.82 17.22 18.35
CA ASP A 116 -7.26 17.32 18.12
C ASP A 116 -7.88 15.91 17.98
N PRO A 117 -8.94 15.60 18.77
CA PRO A 117 -9.60 14.28 18.72
C PRO A 117 -10.10 13.89 17.32
N ALA A 118 -10.60 14.84 16.53
CA ALA A 118 -11.06 14.57 15.17
C ALA A 118 -9.89 14.25 14.24
N ALA A 119 -8.73 14.91 14.40
CA ALA A 119 -7.52 14.60 13.65
C ALA A 119 -6.95 13.23 14.03
N PHE A 120 -7.01 12.86 15.31
CA PHE A 120 -6.61 11.52 15.77
C PHE A 120 -7.51 10.44 15.17
N ALA A 121 -8.83 10.58 15.26
CA ALA A 121 -9.81 9.64 14.71
C ALA A 121 -9.65 9.49 13.18
N ARG A 122 -9.43 10.62 12.47
CA ARG A 122 -9.15 10.60 11.03
C ARG A 122 -7.89 9.83 10.69
N ALA A 123 -6.81 10.02 11.44
CA ALA A 123 -5.56 9.29 11.22
C ALA A 123 -5.76 7.78 11.40
N LEU A 124 -6.52 7.34 12.41
CA LEU A 124 -6.90 5.94 12.57
C LEU A 124 -7.77 5.45 11.40
N HIS A 125 -8.74 6.24 10.98
CA HIS A 125 -9.63 5.86 9.90
C HIS A 125 -8.85 5.66 8.59
N VAL A 126 -8.12 6.67 8.13
CA VAL A 126 -7.45 6.63 6.82
C VAL A 126 -6.30 5.60 6.79
N ASN A 127 -5.56 5.44 7.90
CA ASN A 127 -4.37 4.58 7.92
C ASN A 127 -4.64 3.15 8.43
N LEU A 128 -5.82 2.84 8.97
CA LEU A 128 -6.13 1.52 9.50
C LEU A 128 -7.51 1.02 9.06
N THR A 129 -8.59 1.77 9.38
CA THR A 129 -9.97 1.31 9.11
C THR A 129 -10.25 1.21 7.61
N ALA A 130 -9.87 2.23 6.83
CA ALA A 130 -10.08 2.25 5.39
C ALA A 130 -9.29 1.15 4.65
N PRO A 131 -8.00 0.88 4.94
CA PRO A 131 -7.30 -0.29 4.43
C PRO A 131 -7.98 -1.62 4.79
N TRP A 132 -8.52 -1.77 6.00
CA TRP A 132 -9.29 -2.95 6.38
C TRP A 132 -10.58 -3.08 5.57
N TRP A 133 -11.39 -2.03 5.43
CA TRP A 133 -12.63 -2.06 4.63
C TRP A 133 -12.35 -2.39 3.16
N LEU A 134 -11.34 -1.74 2.56
CA LEU A 134 -10.93 -2.06 1.18
C LEU A 134 -10.48 -3.52 1.05
N SER A 135 -9.72 -4.03 2.03
CA SER A 135 -9.31 -5.43 2.03
C SER A 135 -10.51 -6.37 2.14
N GLN A 136 -11.44 -6.08 3.05
CA GLN A 136 -12.66 -6.87 3.23
C GLN A 136 -13.49 -6.94 1.94
N ALA A 137 -13.66 -5.82 1.25
CA ALA A 137 -14.37 -5.77 -0.03
C ALA A 137 -13.64 -6.56 -1.13
N CYS A 138 -12.30 -6.48 -1.19
CA CYS A 138 -11.50 -7.16 -2.21
C CYS A 138 -11.32 -8.67 -1.97
N LEU A 139 -11.42 -9.15 -0.73
CA LEU A 139 -11.14 -10.55 -0.37
C LEU A 139 -11.94 -11.59 -1.16
N PRO A 140 -13.26 -11.43 -1.44
CA PRO A 140 -14.02 -12.40 -2.24
C PRO A 140 -13.41 -12.59 -3.63
N LEU A 141 -12.92 -11.52 -4.25
CA LEU A 141 -12.33 -11.56 -5.59
C LEU A 141 -10.89 -12.09 -5.54
N LEU A 142 -10.09 -11.67 -4.55
CA LEU A 142 -8.74 -12.21 -4.31
C LEU A 142 -8.73 -13.73 -4.08
N LYS A 143 -9.77 -14.27 -3.41
CA LYS A 143 -9.91 -15.72 -3.17
C LYS A 143 -10.20 -16.53 -4.44
N GLN A 144 -10.59 -15.89 -5.54
CA GLN A 144 -10.78 -16.53 -6.84
C GLN A 144 -9.45 -16.62 -7.63
N SER A 145 -8.42 -15.89 -7.22
CA SER A 145 -7.08 -16.02 -7.78
C SER A 145 -6.38 -17.25 -7.20
N ASP A 146 -5.60 -17.97 -8.01
CA ASP A 146 -4.79 -19.10 -7.56
C ASP A 146 -3.65 -18.69 -6.61
N ASP A 147 -3.23 -17.42 -6.66
CA ASP A 147 -2.15 -16.83 -5.87
C ASP A 147 -2.43 -15.35 -5.57
N GLY A 148 -3.47 -15.08 -4.77
CA GLY A 148 -3.84 -13.73 -4.35
C GLY A 148 -2.80 -13.11 -3.40
N ALA A 149 -2.53 -11.81 -3.50
CA ALA A 149 -1.60 -11.08 -2.64
C ALA A 149 -2.26 -9.84 -2.01
N LEU A 150 -2.21 -9.74 -0.69
CA LEU A 150 -2.66 -8.57 0.06
C LEU A 150 -1.49 -7.98 0.84
N VAL A 151 -1.03 -6.80 0.45
CA VAL A 151 0.20 -6.17 0.96
C VAL A 151 -0.12 -4.83 1.60
N PHE A 152 0.28 -4.67 2.87
CA PHE A 152 0.16 -3.44 3.63
C PHE A 152 1.52 -2.77 3.76
N THR A 153 1.67 -1.55 3.23
CA THR A 153 2.87 -0.76 3.50
C THR A 153 2.73 -0.02 4.82
N MET A 154 3.78 0.00 5.61
CA MET A 154 3.80 0.65 6.90
C MET A 154 5.13 1.35 7.16
N ASP A 155 5.13 2.29 8.08
CA ASP A 155 6.34 2.98 8.53
C ASP A 155 7.14 2.11 9.51
N ASP A 156 8.36 2.51 9.83
CA ASP A 156 9.18 1.86 10.87
C ASP A 156 8.48 1.96 12.23
N LEU A 157 7.97 0.82 12.73
CA LEU A 157 7.19 0.75 13.95
C LEU A 157 7.99 1.19 15.18
N SER A 158 9.32 1.00 15.19
CA SER A 158 10.17 1.44 16.30
C SER A 158 10.25 2.97 16.36
N ARG A 159 10.19 3.64 15.23
CA ARG A 159 10.22 5.09 15.10
C ARG A 159 8.85 5.71 15.37
N VAL A 160 7.78 5.21 14.71
CA VAL A 160 6.45 5.80 14.87
C VAL A 160 5.78 5.42 16.19
N GLY A 161 6.35 4.51 16.97
CA GLY A 161 6.02 4.23 18.36
C GLY A 161 6.60 5.25 19.36
N GLN A 162 7.44 6.19 18.90
CA GLN A 162 8.00 7.24 19.76
C GLN A 162 7.01 8.39 19.98
N ALA A 163 7.44 9.39 20.76
CA ALA A 163 6.63 10.58 21.04
C ALA A 163 6.19 11.32 19.76
N TYR A 164 5.03 11.95 19.81
CA TYR A 164 4.47 12.90 18.85
C TYR A 164 3.84 12.32 17.57
N TRP A 165 3.89 11.02 17.32
CA TRP A 165 3.30 10.40 16.13
C TRP A 165 1.77 10.21 16.19
N GLY A 166 1.16 10.38 17.37
CA GLY A 166 -0.29 10.42 17.55
C GLY A 166 -1.04 9.26 16.92
N GLY A 167 -2.19 9.57 16.32
CA GLY A 167 -3.05 8.56 15.66
C GLY A 167 -2.38 7.85 14.48
N TYR A 168 -1.41 8.48 13.81
CA TYR A 168 -0.64 7.83 12.74
C TYR A 168 0.18 6.66 13.30
N GLY A 169 0.97 6.90 14.36
CA GLY A 169 1.78 5.85 14.98
C GLY A 169 0.94 4.68 15.50
N VAL A 170 -0.20 4.99 16.15
CA VAL A 170 -1.16 3.96 16.61
C VAL A 170 -1.71 3.15 15.45
N ALA A 171 -2.10 3.81 14.34
CA ALA A 171 -2.62 3.13 13.15
C ALA A 171 -1.57 2.20 12.51
N GLN A 172 -0.29 2.62 12.45
CA GLN A 172 0.78 1.78 11.89
C GLN A 172 1.00 0.50 12.71
N HIS A 173 0.94 0.57 14.05
CA HIS A 173 0.96 -0.61 14.92
C HIS A 173 -0.30 -1.47 14.75
N GLY A 174 -1.46 -0.84 14.56
CA GLY A 174 -2.71 -1.53 14.25
C GLY A 174 -2.63 -2.30 12.92
N LEU A 175 -1.98 -1.74 11.89
CA LEU A 175 -1.77 -2.44 10.62
C LEU A 175 -0.93 -3.71 10.78
N ALA A 176 0.11 -3.69 11.62
CA ALA A 176 0.89 -4.90 11.89
C ALA A 176 0.02 -6.01 12.51
N GLY A 177 -0.81 -5.66 13.52
CA GLY A 177 -1.77 -6.59 14.08
C GLY A 177 -2.81 -7.09 13.07
N LEU A 178 -3.27 -6.23 12.16
CA LEU A 178 -4.18 -6.61 11.07
C LEU A 178 -3.53 -7.60 10.09
N VAL A 179 -2.25 -7.42 9.77
CA VAL A 179 -1.47 -8.38 8.95
C VAL A 179 -1.43 -9.75 9.63
N ASP A 180 -1.12 -9.79 10.91
CA ASP A 180 -1.03 -11.06 11.68
C ASP A 180 -2.39 -11.78 11.72
N MET A 181 -3.48 -11.06 12.01
CA MET A 181 -4.83 -11.63 12.06
C MET A 181 -5.29 -12.15 10.69
N LEU A 182 -5.20 -11.33 9.65
CA LEU A 182 -5.60 -11.73 8.30
C LEU A 182 -4.73 -12.89 7.77
N ALA A 183 -3.44 -12.89 8.07
CA ALA A 183 -2.56 -13.99 7.66
C ALA A 183 -2.94 -15.31 8.32
N ALA A 184 -3.33 -15.28 9.61
CA ALA A 184 -3.81 -16.45 10.34
C ALA A 184 -5.16 -16.95 9.81
N GLU A 185 -6.12 -16.06 9.58
CA GLU A 185 -7.45 -16.40 9.03
C GLU A 185 -7.38 -16.98 7.61
N LEU A 186 -6.44 -16.50 6.79
CA LEU A 186 -6.29 -16.89 5.39
C LEU A 186 -5.21 -17.95 5.17
N ALA A 187 -4.65 -18.55 6.23
CA ALA A 187 -3.50 -19.44 6.17
C ALA A 187 -3.70 -20.66 5.25
N GLY A 188 -4.92 -21.20 5.18
CA GLY A 188 -5.26 -22.38 4.36
C GLY A 188 -5.71 -22.08 2.93
N GLY A 189 -5.79 -20.77 2.55
CA GLY A 189 -6.32 -20.34 1.26
C GLY A 189 -5.25 -19.80 0.29
N PRO A 190 -5.66 -19.38 -0.92
CA PRO A 190 -4.76 -18.89 -1.94
C PRO A 190 -4.25 -17.46 -1.67
N VAL A 191 -4.88 -16.71 -0.75
CA VAL A 191 -4.51 -15.32 -0.49
C VAL A 191 -3.36 -15.24 0.50
N ARG A 192 -2.27 -14.61 0.11
CA ARG A 192 -1.11 -14.30 0.95
C ARG A 192 -1.26 -12.89 1.52
N VAL A 193 -1.05 -12.74 2.82
CA VAL A 193 -1.03 -11.44 3.50
C VAL A 193 0.37 -11.16 3.97
N SER A 194 0.88 -9.95 3.73
CA SER A 194 2.19 -9.52 4.20
C SER A 194 2.21 -8.00 4.47
N GLY A 195 3.13 -7.58 5.33
CA GLY A 195 3.47 -6.19 5.55
C GLY A 195 4.81 -5.83 4.89
N LEU A 196 4.98 -4.57 4.50
CA LEU A 196 6.23 -4.02 3.97
C LEU A 196 6.60 -2.74 4.72
N GLN A 197 7.78 -2.73 5.32
CA GLN A 197 8.46 -1.52 5.82
C GLN A 197 9.57 -1.16 4.83
N PRO A 198 9.33 -0.22 3.90
CA PRO A 198 10.30 0.06 2.85
C PRO A 198 11.55 0.77 3.36
N GLY A 199 11.44 1.59 4.39
CA GLY A 199 12.53 2.43 4.89
C GLY A 199 12.33 3.91 4.57
N PRO A 200 13.29 4.78 4.90
CA PRO A 200 13.19 6.22 4.69
C PRO A 200 13.08 6.58 3.21
N MET A 201 12.09 7.40 2.85
CA MET A 201 11.84 7.83 1.46
C MET A 201 11.67 9.35 1.38
N SER A 202 12.21 9.96 0.33
CA SER A 202 12.01 11.38 0.00
C SER A 202 10.57 11.60 -0.48
N THR A 203 9.64 11.82 0.45
CA THR A 203 8.21 11.97 0.18
C THR A 203 7.61 13.16 0.93
N GLY A 204 6.51 13.71 0.40
CA GLY A 204 5.76 14.75 1.11
C GLY A 204 5.15 14.30 2.45
N LEU A 205 5.07 12.99 2.73
CA LEU A 205 4.69 12.51 4.05
C LEU A 205 5.88 12.67 5.02
N ARG A 206 7.08 12.25 4.62
CA ARG A 206 8.29 12.36 5.43
C ARG A 206 8.62 13.82 5.75
N SER A 207 8.49 14.75 4.81
CA SER A 207 8.78 16.17 5.03
C SER A 207 7.90 16.84 6.09
N ARG A 208 6.78 16.22 6.50
CA ARG A 208 5.95 16.69 7.61
C ARG A 208 6.47 16.28 8.98
N ALA A 209 7.28 15.23 9.05
CA ALA A 209 7.95 14.81 10.28
C ALA A 209 9.34 15.43 10.41
N TYR A 210 10.03 15.60 9.28
CA TYR A 210 11.42 16.05 9.21
C TYR A 210 11.49 17.27 8.29
N ALA A 211 11.48 18.46 8.88
CA ALA A 211 11.57 19.71 8.13
C ALA A 211 12.95 19.89 7.48
N ASP A 212 13.99 19.33 8.11
CA ASP A 212 15.35 19.30 7.61
C ASP A 212 15.78 17.84 7.47
N ASP A 213 15.77 17.31 6.24
CA ASP A 213 16.16 15.92 5.92
C ASP A 213 17.70 15.84 5.77
N SER A 214 18.40 16.49 6.71
CA SER A 214 19.87 16.61 6.72
C SER A 214 20.60 15.30 7.02
N ASP A 215 19.88 14.24 7.43
CA ASP A 215 20.47 12.93 7.72
C ASP A 215 20.84 12.13 6.46
N GLY A 216 20.43 12.58 5.27
CA GLY A 216 20.77 11.95 4.00
C GLY A 216 20.29 10.50 3.84
N GLN A 217 19.44 10.02 4.75
CA GLN A 217 18.98 8.62 4.74
C GLN A 217 17.80 8.37 3.81
N ALA A 218 17.07 9.43 3.43
CA ALA A 218 15.90 9.31 2.58
C ALA A 218 16.28 9.00 1.13
N CYS A 219 15.82 7.87 0.64
CA CYS A 219 16.04 7.43 -0.74
C CYS A 219 14.87 7.79 -1.65
N ASP A 220 15.09 7.75 -2.96
CA ASP A 220 14.00 7.80 -3.94
C ASP A 220 13.05 6.61 -3.71
N PRO A 221 11.72 6.82 -3.64
CA PRO A 221 10.74 5.74 -3.52
C PRO A 221 10.87 4.64 -4.58
N ALA A 222 11.37 4.96 -5.77
CA ALA A 222 11.62 3.99 -6.86
C ALA A 222 12.53 2.83 -6.42
N ARG A 223 13.41 3.04 -5.46
CA ARG A 223 14.26 2.00 -4.87
C ARG A 223 13.46 0.82 -4.32
N TYR A 224 12.25 1.05 -3.82
CA TYR A 224 11.41 0.05 -3.17
C TYR A 224 10.39 -0.62 -4.10
N GLY A 225 10.33 -0.20 -5.38
CA GLY A 225 9.39 -0.77 -6.36
C GLY A 225 9.57 -2.27 -6.53
N ALA A 226 10.81 -2.76 -6.61
CA ALA A 226 11.09 -4.19 -6.75
C ALA A 226 10.62 -5.03 -5.55
N ALA A 227 10.67 -4.49 -4.32
CA ALA A 227 10.11 -5.15 -3.13
C ALA A 227 8.59 -5.28 -3.21
N CYS A 228 7.89 -4.24 -3.70
CA CYS A 228 6.46 -4.29 -3.94
C CYS A 228 6.10 -5.37 -4.99
N VAL A 229 6.83 -5.42 -6.10
CA VAL A 229 6.65 -6.44 -7.15
C VAL A 229 6.86 -7.85 -6.59
N THR A 230 7.90 -8.07 -5.80
CA THR A 230 8.18 -9.37 -5.17
C THR A 230 7.02 -9.83 -4.30
N LEU A 231 6.51 -8.98 -3.40
CA LEU A 231 5.40 -9.34 -2.52
C LEU A 231 4.10 -9.59 -3.26
N LEU A 232 3.88 -8.92 -4.40
CA LEU A 232 2.70 -9.10 -5.25
C LEU A 232 2.82 -10.28 -6.22
N SER A 233 4.03 -10.79 -6.48
CA SER A 233 4.29 -11.95 -7.34
C SER A 233 4.30 -13.26 -6.57
N SER A 234 4.42 -14.40 -7.27
CA SER A 234 4.59 -15.73 -6.66
C SER A 234 5.84 -15.85 -5.76
N ALA A 235 6.88 -15.06 -6.01
CA ALA A 235 8.05 -14.96 -5.13
C ALA A 235 7.69 -14.44 -3.72
N GLY A 236 6.56 -13.74 -3.57
CA GLY A 236 6.02 -13.33 -2.27
C GLY A 236 5.55 -14.48 -1.37
N ALA A 237 5.51 -15.72 -1.84
CA ALA A 237 5.07 -16.87 -1.04
C ALA A 237 5.92 -17.09 0.22
N GLU A 238 7.22 -16.82 0.15
CA GLU A 238 8.16 -16.93 1.29
C GLU A 238 7.87 -15.90 2.38
N HIS A 239 7.11 -14.86 2.06
CA HIS A 239 6.90 -13.68 2.89
C HIS A 239 5.52 -13.66 3.55
N ARG A 240 4.74 -14.72 3.37
CA ARG A 240 3.40 -14.84 3.93
C ARG A 240 3.40 -14.71 5.46
N GLY A 241 2.47 -13.92 6.00
CA GLY A 241 2.25 -13.74 7.42
C GLY A 241 3.36 -12.97 8.14
N ARG A 242 4.13 -12.15 7.43
CA ARG A 242 5.25 -11.41 8.03
C ARG A 242 5.26 -9.95 7.60
N VAL A 243 5.76 -9.09 8.48
CA VAL A 243 6.17 -7.74 8.13
C VAL A 243 7.64 -7.74 7.75
N TRP A 244 7.93 -7.30 6.55
CA TRP A 244 9.26 -7.27 5.97
C TRP A 244 9.85 -5.88 6.01
N THR A 245 11.09 -5.78 6.45
CA THR A 245 11.87 -4.54 6.37
C THR A 245 12.93 -4.69 5.28
N VAL A 246 12.96 -3.73 4.36
CA VAL A 246 14.00 -3.67 3.33
C VAL A 246 15.31 -3.21 3.96
N ARG A 247 16.40 -3.91 3.72
CA ARG A 247 17.74 -3.45 4.11
C ARG A 247 18.13 -2.23 3.29
N ALA A 248 18.59 -1.21 3.97
CA ALA A 248 19.13 0.01 3.36
C ALA A 248 20.47 -0.24 2.66
#